data_b9f22f6979cfd385a02d761998d91b88
#
_entry.id   b9f22f6979cfd385a02d761998d91b88
#
_cell.length_a   1.000
_cell.length_b   1.000
_cell.length_c   1.000
_cell.angle_alpha   90.00
_cell.angle_beta   90.00
_cell.angle_gamma   90.00
#
_symmetry.space_group_name_H-M   'P 1'
#
loop_
_entity.id
_entity.type
_entity.pdbx_description
1 polymer ?
#
loop_
_entity_poly.entity_id
_entity_poly.type
_entity_poly.pdbx_seq_one_letter_code
_entity_poly.pdbx_strand_id
1 'polypeptide(L)'
;VLPEDFRPAAALAYKDEIYIHGVKDGANAFWRFSPVSGKWTELAACPGAVRSAGPAFVAQHNGRENAMYLIGGRHEKGGELQLYSDVWEYLPVHDRWQAKGDVTIGGKPVVVMYAAAVPYGSGHVLVFGGDDGRELQHRAALERAIGGAATSQEADSLRGQLREAFMGHEGFSKELLAYHAITNTWVSLGEAQTGFPAVSTAVIAGGGIVIPSGEIRPGVRTPDVQIVTIHEPVEFGWGNYSVIIAYLLVMMGIGVYFVRKNNTTDQFFKGGAKIPWWAAGISIFATALSAITFISIPAKAYGADWGMFMFNMTILMIVPIVIHYYLPFFRKLNVASAYQYLEQRFSSSVRYLASVFFCFFMFARIAIVLFLPSLALNAVTGIDVYVCILLMGLVTIAYCTM
;
A
#
# COMPACT_ATOMS: atom_id res chain seq x y z
N VAL A 1 -3.01 -20.92 -27.93
CA VAL A 1 -4.39 -21.40 -27.86
C VAL A 1 -4.65 -21.78 -26.42
N LEU A 2 -5.83 -21.49 -25.89
CA LEU A 2 -6.26 -21.93 -24.54
C LEU A 2 -6.33 -23.47 -24.48
N PRO A 3 -6.13 -24.07 -23.27
CA PRO A 3 -6.38 -25.50 -23.09
C PRO A 3 -7.79 -25.91 -23.53
N GLU A 4 -7.95 -27.12 -24.04
CA GLU A 4 -9.24 -27.65 -24.48
C GLU A 4 -10.24 -27.65 -23.31
N ASP A 5 -11.50 -27.34 -23.62
CA ASP A 5 -12.63 -27.27 -22.66
C ASP A 5 -12.49 -26.29 -21.51
N PHE A 6 -11.47 -25.42 -21.53
CA PHE A 6 -11.28 -24.39 -20.52
C PHE A 6 -12.05 -23.11 -20.87
N ARG A 7 -12.93 -22.68 -19.97
CA ARG A 7 -13.71 -21.45 -20.06
C ARG A 7 -13.15 -20.40 -19.09
N PRO A 8 -12.46 -19.36 -19.58
CA PRO A 8 -11.87 -18.33 -18.72
C PRO A 8 -12.96 -17.49 -18.06
N ALA A 9 -12.79 -17.19 -16.79
CA ALA A 9 -13.64 -16.31 -15.99
C ALA A 9 -12.95 -15.00 -15.59
N ALA A 10 -11.64 -15.04 -15.32
CA ALA A 10 -10.81 -13.88 -15.04
C ALA A 10 -9.36 -14.10 -15.45
N ALA A 11 -8.66 -13.04 -15.82
CA ALA A 11 -7.25 -13.08 -16.21
C ALA A 11 -6.49 -11.94 -15.56
N LEU A 12 -5.20 -12.18 -15.24
CA LEU A 12 -4.30 -11.23 -14.62
C LEU A 12 -2.91 -11.36 -15.25
N ALA A 13 -2.36 -10.24 -15.72
CA ALA A 13 -0.94 -10.18 -16.11
C ALA A 13 -0.11 -9.81 -14.87
N TYR A 14 0.89 -10.63 -14.54
CA TYR A 14 1.76 -10.41 -13.40
C TYR A 14 3.17 -10.96 -13.66
N LYS A 15 4.21 -10.14 -13.51
CA LYS A 15 5.64 -10.48 -13.72
C LYS A 15 5.89 -11.21 -15.05
N ASP A 16 5.47 -10.62 -16.15
CA ASP A 16 5.65 -11.15 -17.51
C ASP A 16 4.94 -12.49 -17.77
N GLU A 17 4.06 -12.92 -16.89
CA GLU A 17 3.22 -14.11 -17.02
C GLU A 17 1.74 -13.73 -16.96
N ILE A 18 0.89 -14.57 -17.56
CA ILE A 18 -0.57 -14.39 -17.55
C ILE A 18 -1.19 -15.54 -16.76
N TYR A 19 -1.91 -15.18 -15.70
CA TYR A 19 -2.66 -16.10 -14.86
C TYR A 19 -4.12 -16.04 -15.22
N ILE A 20 -4.75 -17.21 -15.43
CA ILE A 20 -6.15 -17.28 -15.85
C ILE A 20 -6.90 -18.26 -14.96
N HIS A 21 -7.91 -17.74 -14.27
CA HIS A 21 -8.89 -18.54 -13.56
C HIS A 21 -10.11 -18.81 -14.45
N GLY A 22 -10.66 -19.99 -14.36
CA GLY A 22 -11.86 -20.35 -15.12
C GLY A 22 -12.41 -21.72 -14.71
N VAL A 23 -13.19 -22.31 -15.59
CA VAL A 23 -13.86 -23.58 -15.35
C VAL A 23 -13.47 -24.57 -16.45
N LYS A 24 -13.10 -25.78 -16.03
CA LYS A 24 -12.88 -26.94 -16.90
C LYS A 24 -13.63 -28.15 -16.32
N ASP A 25 -14.36 -28.86 -17.13
CA ASP A 25 -15.15 -30.04 -16.72
C ASP A 25 -16.10 -29.80 -15.53
N GLY A 26 -16.64 -28.57 -15.40
CA GLY A 26 -17.54 -28.18 -14.33
C GLY A 26 -16.87 -27.89 -12.98
N ALA A 27 -15.53 -27.86 -12.93
CA ALA A 27 -14.73 -27.52 -11.74
C ALA A 27 -13.89 -26.27 -11.99
N ASN A 28 -13.46 -25.60 -10.90
CA ASN A 28 -12.49 -24.52 -11.00
C ASN A 28 -11.18 -25.07 -11.61
N ALA A 29 -10.58 -24.29 -12.50
CA ALA A 29 -9.25 -24.56 -13.06
C ALA A 29 -8.44 -23.26 -13.10
N PHE A 30 -7.13 -23.39 -12.89
CA PHE A 30 -6.24 -22.26 -12.81
C PHE A 30 -4.97 -22.54 -13.62
N TRP A 31 -4.63 -21.64 -14.51
CA TRP A 31 -3.55 -21.79 -15.46
C TRP A 31 -2.64 -20.59 -15.51
N ARG A 32 -1.36 -20.84 -15.76
CA ARG A 32 -0.36 -19.83 -16.02
C ARG A 32 0.18 -19.98 -17.43
N PHE A 33 0.23 -18.89 -18.17
CA PHE A 33 0.85 -18.80 -19.48
C PHE A 33 2.11 -17.96 -19.42
N SER A 34 3.21 -18.48 -19.95
CA SER A 34 4.46 -17.73 -20.13
C SER A 34 4.57 -17.28 -21.60
N PRO A 35 4.46 -15.97 -21.89
CA PRO A 35 4.62 -15.44 -23.25
C PRO A 35 6.01 -15.72 -23.84
N VAL A 36 7.05 -15.75 -23.00
CA VAL A 36 8.44 -15.99 -23.42
C VAL A 36 8.64 -17.42 -23.95
N SER A 37 8.09 -18.41 -23.26
CA SER A 37 8.22 -19.82 -23.64
C SER A 37 7.06 -20.35 -24.48
N GLY A 38 5.95 -19.61 -24.56
CA GLY A 38 4.71 -20.04 -25.22
C GLY A 38 3.99 -21.21 -24.52
N LYS A 39 4.38 -21.53 -23.27
CA LYS A 39 3.88 -22.71 -22.55
C LYS A 39 2.79 -22.36 -21.54
N TRP A 40 1.81 -23.27 -21.43
CA TRP A 40 0.81 -23.31 -20.39
C TRP A 40 1.24 -24.24 -19.26
N THR A 41 1.03 -23.82 -18.02
CA THR A 41 1.26 -24.63 -16.82
C THR A 41 -0.01 -24.63 -15.99
N GLU A 42 -0.50 -25.79 -15.65
CA GLU A 42 -1.62 -25.96 -14.73
C GLU A 42 -1.13 -25.73 -13.31
N LEU A 43 -1.91 -24.98 -12.53
CA LEU A 43 -1.64 -24.61 -11.17
C LEU A 43 -2.75 -25.14 -10.25
N ALA A 44 -2.54 -25.08 -8.94
CA ALA A 44 -3.54 -25.47 -7.96
C ALA A 44 -4.87 -24.73 -8.20
N ALA A 45 -5.95 -25.47 -8.39
CA ALA A 45 -7.28 -24.90 -8.59
C ALA A 45 -7.80 -24.25 -7.31
N CYS A 46 -8.58 -23.17 -7.43
CA CYS A 46 -9.25 -22.55 -6.28
C CYS A 46 -10.20 -23.56 -5.61
N PRO A 47 -10.06 -23.85 -4.32
CA PRO A 47 -10.90 -24.84 -3.62
C PRO A 47 -12.29 -24.31 -3.27
N GLY A 48 -12.56 -23.03 -3.50
CA GLY A 48 -13.86 -22.41 -3.28
C GLY A 48 -14.93 -22.89 -4.26
N ALA A 49 -16.12 -22.32 -4.15
CA ALA A 49 -17.21 -22.60 -5.06
C ALA A 49 -16.81 -22.29 -6.51
N VAL A 50 -17.39 -23.03 -7.47
CA VAL A 50 -17.10 -22.84 -8.90
C VAL A 50 -17.52 -21.46 -9.35
N ARG A 51 -16.62 -20.73 -10.01
CA ARG A 51 -16.84 -19.38 -10.57
C ARG A 51 -16.67 -19.40 -12.06
N SER A 52 -17.78 -19.26 -12.76
CA SER A 52 -17.77 -19.28 -14.23
C SER A 52 -17.72 -17.90 -14.88
N ALA A 53 -17.99 -16.83 -14.12
CA ALA A 53 -17.99 -15.48 -14.64
C ALA A 53 -17.84 -14.40 -13.55
N GLY A 54 -17.22 -13.29 -13.92
CA GLY A 54 -17.26 -12.03 -13.22
C GLY A 54 -16.45 -11.86 -11.94
N PRO A 55 -15.56 -12.77 -11.47
CA PRO A 55 -14.72 -12.42 -10.34
C PRO A 55 -13.72 -11.32 -10.72
N ALA A 56 -13.46 -10.40 -9.81
CA ALA A 56 -12.31 -9.51 -9.96
C ALA A 56 -11.02 -10.28 -9.60
N PHE A 57 -9.95 -10.04 -10.37
CA PHE A 57 -8.68 -10.75 -10.18
C PHE A 57 -7.52 -9.78 -10.23
N VAL A 58 -6.77 -9.67 -9.14
CA VAL A 58 -5.76 -8.62 -8.94
C VAL A 58 -4.60 -9.12 -8.08
N ALA A 59 -3.38 -8.64 -8.34
CA ALA A 59 -2.20 -8.94 -7.53
C ALA A 59 -1.92 -7.79 -6.54
N GLN A 60 -1.59 -8.12 -5.27
CA GLN A 60 -1.15 -7.16 -4.27
C GLN A 60 -0.27 -7.84 -3.22
N HIS A 61 0.59 -7.07 -2.56
CA HIS A 61 1.41 -7.56 -1.46
C HIS A 61 0.57 -7.76 -0.19
N ASN A 62 0.71 -8.93 0.46
CA ASN A 62 -0.07 -9.29 1.64
C ASN A 62 0.65 -9.03 2.98
N GLY A 63 1.74 -8.27 2.95
CA GLY A 63 2.61 -8.02 4.09
C GLY A 63 3.79 -8.98 4.19
N ARG A 64 3.75 -10.14 3.51
CA ARG A 64 4.83 -11.14 3.48
C ARG A 64 5.38 -11.36 2.08
N GLU A 65 4.46 -11.53 1.11
CA GLU A 65 4.79 -11.81 -0.29
C GLU A 65 3.73 -11.22 -1.21
N ASN A 66 4.03 -11.18 -2.50
CA ASN A 66 3.01 -10.82 -3.49
C ASN A 66 2.04 -11.99 -3.67
N ALA A 67 0.77 -11.71 -3.54
CA ALA A 67 -0.33 -12.64 -3.67
C ALA A 67 -1.31 -12.20 -4.76
N MET A 68 -2.20 -13.08 -5.19
CA MET A 68 -3.27 -12.77 -6.12
C MET A 68 -4.61 -13.00 -5.44
N TYR A 69 -5.53 -12.07 -5.63
CA TYR A 69 -6.84 -12.08 -4.99
C TYR A 69 -7.93 -12.30 -6.02
N LEU A 70 -8.73 -13.34 -5.82
CA LEU A 70 -9.93 -13.63 -6.57
C LEU A 70 -11.13 -13.22 -5.72
N ILE A 71 -11.90 -12.24 -6.20
CA ILE A 71 -12.90 -11.55 -5.40
C ILE A 71 -14.28 -11.74 -6.03
N GLY A 72 -15.24 -12.29 -5.29
CA GLY A 72 -16.62 -12.43 -5.70
C GLY A 72 -16.81 -13.27 -6.95
N GLY A 73 -17.69 -12.84 -7.86
CA GLY A 73 -18.06 -13.55 -9.06
C GLY A 73 -19.37 -14.32 -8.96
N ARG A 74 -19.69 -15.12 -10.00
CA ARG A 74 -20.90 -15.92 -10.06
C ARG A 74 -20.70 -17.27 -10.74
N HIS A 75 -21.64 -18.16 -10.51
CA HIS A 75 -21.80 -19.41 -11.26
C HIS A 75 -23.26 -19.63 -11.61
N GLU A 76 -23.49 -20.17 -12.78
CA GLU A 76 -24.82 -20.58 -13.22
C GLU A 76 -24.79 -22.05 -13.62
N LYS A 77 -25.63 -22.85 -12.98
CA LYS A 77 -25.74 -24.28 -13.23
C LYS A 77 -27.19 -24.70 -13.22
N GLY A 78 -27.65 -25.27 -14.33
CA GLY A 78 -29.01 -25.77 -14.44
C GLY A 78 -30.09 -24.69 -14.29
N GLY A 79 -29.81 -23.43 -14.64
CA GLY A 79 -30.70 -22.29 -14.47
C GLY A 79 -30.71 -21.71 -13.05
N GLU A 80 -29.92 -22.25 -12.13
CA GLU A 80 -29.74 -21.70 -10.79
C GLU A 80 -28.51 -20.78 -10.77
N LEU A 81 -28.71 -19.52 -10.33
CA LEU A 81 -27.68 -18.49 -10.24
C LEU A 81 -27.15 -18.43 -8.82
N GLN A 82 -25.87 -18.67 -8.68
CA GLN A 82 -25.12 -18.53 -7.41
C GLN A 82 -24.21 -17.32 -7.49
N LEU A 83 -24.29 -16.45 -6.48
CA LEU A 83 -23.52 -15.20 -6.38
C LEU A 83 -22.58 -15.27 -5.17
N TYR A 84 -21.38 -14.73 -5.33
CA TYR A 84 -20.34 -14.86 -4.31
C TYR A 84 -19.87 -13.50 -3.79
N SER A 85 -19.62 -13.45 -2.49
CA SER A 85 -18.99 -12.33 -1.78
C SER A 85 -17.59 -12.69 -1.25
N ASP A 86 -17.21 -13.97 -1.28
CA ASP A 86 -15.98 -14.48 -0.71
C ASP A 86 -14.73 -14.07 -1.51
N VAL A 87 -13.61 -14.01 -0.80
CA VAL A 87 -12.30 -13.64 -1.33
C VAL A 87 -11.33 -14.80 -1.13
N TRP A 88 -10.60 -15.13 -2.18
CA TRP A 88 -9.56 -16.15 -2.17
C TRP A 88 -8.22 -15.54 -2.51
N GLU A 89 -7.21 -15.85 -1.71
CA GLU A 89 -5.83 -15.45 -1.93
C GLU A 89 -5.03 -16.61 -2.47
N TYR A 90 -4.36 -16.42 -3.60
CA TYR A 90 -3.40 -17.35 -4.16
C TYR A 90 -1.98 -16.91 -3.86
N LEU A 91 -1.15 -17.84 -3.36
CA LEU A 91 0.25 -17.63 -3.04
C LEU A 91 1.13 -18.30 -4.12
N PRO A 92 1.70 -17.51 -5.07
CA PRO A 92 2.41 -18.08 -6.22
C PRO A 92 3.65 -18.89 -5.85
N VAL A 93 4.33 -18.53 -4.76
CA VAL A 93 5.54 -19.23 -4.28
C VAL A 93 5.21 -20.64 -3.80
N HIS A 94 4.00 -20.82 -3.27
CA HIS A 94 3.56 -22.07 -2.63
C HIS A 94 2.57 -22.86 -3.46
N ASP A 95 2.15 -22.35 -4.63
CA ASP A 95 1.08 -22.90 -5.48
C ASP A 95 -0.14 -23.34 -4.66
N ARG A 96 -0.67 -22.43 -3.83
CA ARG A 96 -1.82 -22.76 -2.97
C ARG A 96 -2.76 -21.58 -2.79
N TRP A 97 -4.03 -21.90 -2.58
CA TRP A 97 -5.08 -20.96 -2.23
C TRP A 97 -5.40 -21.00 -0.75
N GLN A 98 -5.81 -19.85 -0.21
CA GLN A 98 -6.38 -19.75 1.13
C GLN A 98 -7.58 -18.80 1.12
N ALA A 99 -8.63 -19.17 1.89
CA ALA A 99 -9.80 -18.33 2.06
C ALA A 99 -9.41 -17.09 2.89
N LYS A 100 -9.96 -15.95 2.49
CA LYS A 100 -9.94 -14.71 3.28
C LYS A 100 -11.33 -14.46 3.89
N GLY A 101 -11.87 -13.44 4.06
CA GLY A 101 -13.26 -13.21 4.46
C GLY A 101 -14.11 -12.83 3.26
N ASP A 102 -15.35 -12.51 3.53
CA ASP A 102 -16.25 -11.93 2.54
C ASP A 102 -15.93 -10.46 2.30
N VAL A 103 -16.29 -9.95 1.13
CA VAL A 103 -16.42 -8.51 0.90
C VAL A 103 -17.53 -8.00 1.83
N THR A 104 -17.21 -7.10 2.74
CA THR A 104 -18.18 -6.59 3.72
C THR A 104 -18.22 -5.07 3.72
N ILE A 105 -19.45 -4.52 3.79
CA ILE A 105 -19.70 -3.09 3.99
C ILE A 105 -20.61 -2.95 5.20
N GLY A 106 -20.16 -2.21 6.21
CA GLY A 106 -20.93 -2.07 7.46
C GLY A 106 -21.21 -3.42 8.14
N GLY A 107 -20.31 -4.42 7.98
CA GLY A 107 -20.46 -5.76 8.55
C GLY A 107 -21.42 -6.68 7.80
N LYS A 108 -21.94 -6.28 6.63
CA LYS A 108 -22.82 -7.10 5.78
C LYS A 108 -22.06 -7.58 4.54
N PRO A 109 -22.19 -8.86 4.15
CA PRO A 109 -21.60 -9.37 2.92
C PRO A 109 -22.18 -8.66 1.69
N VAL A 110 -21.31 -8.34 0.74
CA VAL A 110 -21.70 -7.68 -0.52
C VAL A 110 -21.16 -8.50 -1.68
N VAL A 111 -22.04 -8.81 -2.62
CA VAL A 111 -21.69 -9.47 -3.88
C VAL A 111 -20.94 -8.49 -4.77
N VAL A 112 -19.86 -8.94 -5.37
CA VAL A 112 -19.06 -8.16 -6.33
C VAL A 112 -18.87 -9.00 -7.58
N MET A 113 -19.39 -8.49 -8.72
CA MET A 113 -19.23 -9.15 -10.02
C MET A 113 -18.84 -8.15 -11.08
N TYR A 114 -17.99 -8.56 -12.01
CA TYR A 114 -17.56 -7.76 -13.16
C TYR A 114 -16.98 -6.39 -12.79
N ALA A 115 -16.55 -6.21 -11.55
CA ALA A 115 -15.89 -5.01 -11.09
C ALA A 115 -14.45 -4.92 -11.63
N ALA A 116 -14.02 -3.71 -11.94
CA ALA A 116 -12.62 -3.44 -12.20
C ALA A 116 -11.84 -3.37 -10.88
N ALA A 117 -10.64 -3.91 -10.83
CA ALA A 117 -9.80 -3.87 -9.63
C ALA A 117 -8.35 -3.54 -9.97
N VAL A 118 -7.70 -2.76 -9.07
CA VAL A 118 -6.26 -2.42 -9.18
C VAL A 118 -5.58 -2.50 -7.83
N PRO A 119 -4.27 -2.85 -7.79
CA PRO A 119 -3.47 -2.65 -6.59
C PRO A 119 -3.28 -1.15 -6.31
N TYR A 120 -3.29 -0.76 -5.04
CA TYR A 120 -3.06 0.63 -4.65
C TYR A 120 -2.17 0.71 -3.42
N GLY A 121 -1.11 1.51 -3.50
CA GLY A 121 -0.13 1.61 -2.42
C GLY A 121 0.52 0.26 -2.09
N SER A 122 0.92 0.08 -0.84
CA SER A 122 1.70 -1.08 -0.38
C SER A 122 0.87 -2.31 0.02
N GLY A 123 -0.45 -2.19 0.13
CA GLY A 123 -1.27 -3.30 0.64
C GLY A 123 -2.77 -3.17 0.40
N HIS A 124 -3.21 -2.23 -0.44
CA HIS A 124 -4.63 -2.06 -0.75
C HIS A 124 -4.96 -2.58 -2.16
N VAL A 125 -6.16 -3.06 -2.31
CA VAL A 125 -6.82 -3.32 -3.59
C VAL A 125 -8.03 -2.42 -3.66
N LEU A 126 -8.15 -1.65 -4.74
CA LEU A 126 -9.33 -0.85 -5.02
C LEU A 126 -10.22 -1.61 -5.99
N VAL A 127 -11.51 -1.65 -5.68
CA VAL A 127 -12.53 -2.33 -6.47
C VAL A 127 -13.59 -1.30 -6.85
N PHE A 128 -13.85 -1.16 -8.14
CA PHE A 128 -14.68 -0.12 -8.73
C PHE A 128 -16.00 -0.69 -9.18
N GLY A 129 -17.06 -0.34 -8.50
CA GLY A 129 -18.44 -0.68 -8.86
C GLY A 129 -18.70 -2.17 -8.99
N GLY A 130 -19.12 -2.57 -10.18
CA GLY A 130 -19.56 -3.92 -10.49
C GLY A 130 -21.05 -4.13 -10.28
N ASP A 131 -21.53 -5.35 -10.53
CA ASP A 131 -22.90 -5.77 -10.33
C ASP A 131 -23.06 -6.42 -8.95
N ASP A 132 -24.00 -5.99 -8.15
CA ASP A 132 -24.34 -6.57 -6.84
C ASP A 132 -25.27 -7.78 -6.94
N GLY A 133 -25.72 -8.08 -8.15
CA GLY A 133 -26.53 -9.24 -8.48
C GLY A 133 -28.02 -9.12 -8.19
N ARG A 134 -28.50 -8.03 -7.57
CA ARG A 134 -29.93 -7.90 -7.23
C ARG A 134 -30.80 -7.92 -8.47
N GLU A 135 -30.51 -7.05 -9.43
CA GLU A 135 -31.23 -6.97 -10.68
C GLU A 135 -31.05 -8.23 -11.55
N LEU A 136 -29.86 -8.83 -11.50
CA LEU A 136 -29.57 -10.09 -12.18
C LEU A 136 -30.43 -11.24 -11.62
N GLN A 137 -30.55 -11.35 -10.30
CA GLN A 137 -31.42 -12.35 -9.65
C GLN A 137 -32.90 -12.14 -10.00
N HIS A 138 -33.35 -10.89 -10.02
CA HIS A 138 -34.73 -10.56 -10.40
C HIS A 138 -35.03 -11.00 -11.85
N ARG A 139 -34.14 -10.67 -12.79
CA ARG A 139 -34.28 -11.09 -14.20
C ARG A 139 -34.24 -12.61 -14.35
N ALA A 140 -33.31 -13.29 -13.67
CA ALA A 140 -33.24 -14.74 -13.69
C ALA A 140 -34.51 -15.42 -13.11
N ALA A 141 -35.17 -14.80 -12.13
CA ALA A 141 -36.44 -15.26 -11.61
C ALA A 141 -37.54 -15.09 -12.64
N LEU A 142 -37.63 -13.97 -13.35
CA LEU A 142 -38.60 -13.74 -14.42
C LEU A 142 -38.39 -14.72 -15.59
N GLU A 143 -37.13 -14.96 -16.00
CA GLU A 143 -36.82 -15.94 -17.07
C GLU A 143 -37.29 -17.36 -16.71
N ARG A 144 -37.08 -17.78 -15.46
CA ARG A 144 -37.56 -19.07 -14.95
C ARG A 144 -39.09 -19.12 -14.93
N ALA A 145 -39.73 -18.03 -14.49
CA ALA A 145 -41.17 -17.95 -14.49
C ALA A 145 -41.76 -18.04 -15.90
N ILE A 146 -41.12 -17.40 -16.89
CA ILE A 146 -41.52 -17.50 -18.31
C ILE A 146 -41.43 -18.95 -18.80
N GLY A 147 -40.36 -19.68 -18.42
CA GLY A 147 -40.17 -21.09 -18.76
C GLY A 147 -41.21 -22.03 -18.13
N GLY A 148 -41.80 -21.64 -16.99
CA GLY A 148 -42.83 -22.39 -16.26
C GLY A 148 -44.25 -21.90 -16.48
N ALA A 149 -44.47 -20.87 -17.33
CA ALA A 149 -45.78 -20.28 -17.52
C ALA A 149 -46.81 -21.28 -18.11
N ALA A 150 -47.96 -21.36 -17.50
CA ALA A 150 -49.03 -22.30 -17.91
C ALA A 150 -49.78 -21.82 -19.15
N THR A 151 -49.80 -20.51 -19.43
CA THR A 151 -50.51 -19.90 -20.55
C THR A 151 -49.61 -18.95 -21.34
N SER A 152 -49.93 -18.78 -22.64
CA SER A 152 -49.22 -17.81 -23.49
C SER A 152 -49.41 -16.37 -22.99
N GLN A 153 -50.56 -16.03 -22.45
CA GLN A 153 -50.87 -14.70 -21.92
C GLN A 153 -50.03 -14.38 -20.67
N GLU A 154 -49.86 -15.36 -19.79
CA GLU A 154 -48.96 -15.23 -18.62
C GLU A 154 -47.49 -15.05 -19.04
N ALA A 155 -47.04 -15.87 -20.00
CA ALA A 155 -45.68 -15.75 -20.55
C ALA A 155 -45.45 -14.38 -21.18
N ASP A 156 -46.42 -13.81 -21.91
CA ASP A 156 -46.28 -12.49 -22.54
C ASP A 156 -46.27 -11.36 -21.50
N SER A 157 -47.04 -11.46 -20.43
CA SER A 157 -47.00 -10.54 -19.30
C SER A 157 -45.63 -10.53 -18.63
N LEU A 158 -45.04 -11.71 -18.34
CA LEU A 158 -43.72 -11.87 -17.75
C LEU A 158 -42.59 -11.37 -18.67
N ARG A 159 -42.73 -11.57 -19.99
CA ARG A 159 -41.83 -10.97 -20.99
C ARG A 159 -41.87 -9.44 -20.96
N GLY A 160 -43.06 -8.86 -20.77
CA GLY A 160 -43.22 -7.43 -20.56
C GLY A 160 -42.45 -6.94 -19.35
N GLN A 161 -42.61 -7.60 -18.20
CA GLN A 161 -41.86 -7.28 -16.97
C GLN A 161 -40.33 -7.45 -17.13
N LEU A 162 -39.90 -8.51 -17.80
CA LEU A 162 -38.46 -8.72 -18.10
C LEU A 162 -37.93 -7.59 -18.96
N ARG A 163 -38.68 -7.14 -19.98
CA ARG A 163 -38.27 -6.00 -20.80
C ARG A 163 -38.20 -4.70 -20.00
N GLU A 164 -39.15 -4.45 -19.12
CA GLU A 164 -39.13 -3.29 -18.22
C GLU A 164 -37.94 -3.33 -17.29
N ALA A 165 -37.57 -4.48 -16.70
CA ALA A 165 -36.40 -4.65 -15.88
C ALA A 165 -35.10 -4.36 -16.64
N PHE A 166 -34.99 -4.73 -17.92
CA PHE A 166 -33.85 -4.37 -18.75
C PHE A 166 -33.80 -2.87 -19.09
N MET A 167 -34.93 -2.28 -19.41
CA MET A 167 -34.98 -0.86 -19.83
C MET A 167 -34.86 0.09 -18.65
N GLY A 168 -35.39 -0.30 -17.48
CA GLY A 168 -35.36 0.48 -16.24
C GLY A 168 -34.09 0.32 -15.42
N HIS A 169 -33.10 -0.46 -15.88
CA HIS A 169 -31.86 -0.66 -15.14
C HIS A 169 -31.10 0.67 -14.96
N GLU A 170 -30.91 1.11 -13.72
CA GLU A 170 -30.29 2.41 -13.36
C GLU A 170 -28.78 2.48 -13.56
N GLY A 171 -28.15 1.36 -13.91
CA GLY A 171 -26.70 1.22 -14.05
C GLY A 171 -26.11 0.32 -12.97
N PHE A 172 -24.80 0.15 -13.02
CA PHE A 172 -24.05 -0.64 -12.05
C PHE A 172 -23.66 0.19 -10.82
N SER A 173 -23.08 -0.45 -9.82
CA SER A 173 -22.70 0.19 -8.56
C SER A 173 -21.79 1.40 -8.77
N LYS A 174 -22.02 2.45 -8.00
CA LYS A 174 -21.18 3.65 -7.94
C LYS A 174 -20.11 3.58 -6.85
N GLU A 175 -20.15 2.51 -6.08
CA GLU A 175 -19.35 2.37 -4.88
C GLU A 175 -17.89 2.04 -5.19
N LEU A 176 -16.98 2.70 -4.51
CA LEU A 176 -15.56 2.41 -4.52
C LEU A 176 -15.20 1.69 -3.22
N LEU A 177 -14.72 0.46 -3.34
CA LEU A 177 -14.31 -0.36 -2.21
C LEU A 177 -12.80 -0.42 -2.13
N ALA A 178 -12.27 -0.40 -0.90
CA ALA A 178 -10.87 -0.66 -0.61
C ALA A 178 -10.74 -1.90 0.27
N TYR A 179 -9.95 -2.85 -0.19
CA TYR A 179 -9.54 -4.02 0.57
C TYR A 179 -8.11 -3.84 1.05
N HIS A 180 -7.86 -3.98 2.34
CA HIS A 180 -6.52 -3.96 2.90
C HIS A 180 -6.03 -5.41 3.06
N ALA A 181 -5.12 -5.83 2.20
CA ALA A 181 -4.64 -7.21 2.08
C ALA A 181 -3.95 -7.74 3.34
N ILE A 182 -3.30 -6.85 4.11
CA ILE A 182 -2.55 -7.22 5.32
C ILE A 182 -3.49 -7.48 6.50
N THR A 183 -4.47 -6.60 6.73
CA THR A 183 -5.42 -6.72 7.84
C THR A 183 -6.67 -7.52 7.49
N ASN A 184 -6.85 -7.85 6.21
CA ASN A 184 -8.04 -8.54 5.71
C ASN A 184 -9.35 -7.78 6.04
N THR A 185 -9.35 -6.48 5.77
CA THR A 185 -10.49 -5.59 6.07
C THR A 185 -10.96 -4.87 4.83
N TRP A 186 -12.28 -4.64 4.76
CA TRP A 186 -12.94 -3.89 3.71
C TRP A 186 -13.45 -2.56 4.22
N VAL A 187 -13.33 -1.53 3.40
CA VAL A 187 -13.86 -0.18 3.66
C VAL A 187 -14.49 0.36 2.38
N SER A 188 -15.65 1.00 2.51
CA SER A 188 -16.19 1.82 1.44
C SER A 188 -15.52 3.20 1.46
N LEU A 189 -15.00 3.62 0.31
CA LEU A 189 -14.45 4.96 0.12
C LEU A 189 -15.50 5.97 -0.35
N GLY A 190 -16.77 5.53 -0.47
CA GLY A 190 -17.89 6.33 -0.93
C GLY A 190 -18.29 6.02 -2.36
N GLU A 191 -19.22 6.82 -2.87
CA GLU A 191 -19.79 6.67 -4.20
C GLU A 191 -19.25 7.71 -5.18
N ALA A 192 -18.97 7.29 -6.41
CA ALA A 192 -18.66 8.21 -7.49
C ALA A 192 -19.93 8.92 -7.99
N GLN A 193 -19.76 10.08 -8.62
CA GLN A 193 -20.89 10.82 -9.22
C GLN A 193 -21.58 10.02 -10.34
N THR A 194 -20.79 9.29 -11.12
CA THR A 194 -21.28 8.39 -12.17
C THR A 194 -20.96 6.95 -11.82
N GLY A 195 -21.82 5.99 -12.23
CA GLY A 195 -21.57 4.57 -12.05
C GLY A 195 -20.27 4.13 -12.75
N PHE A 196 -19.58 3.17 -12.16
CA PHE A 196 -18.44 2.55 -12.82
C PHE A 196 -18.91 1.53 -13.85
N PRO A 197 -18.25 1.44 -15.02
CA PRO A 197 -18.61 0.45 -16.02
C PRO A 197 -18.22 -0.95 -15.52
N ALA A 198 -19.14 -1.90 -15.67
CA ALA A 198 -18.87 -3.31 -15.47
C ALA A 198 -18.21 -3.94 -16.69
N VAL A 199 -17.68 -5.17 -16.56
CA VAL A 199 -16.98 -5.88 -17.64
C VAL A 199 -15.86 -5.03 -18.25
N SER A 200 -15.14 -4.35 -17.38
CA SER A 200 -14.01 -3.50 -17.73
C SER A 200 -12.78 -3.90 -16.93
N THR A 201 -11.66 -3.29 -17.25
CA THR A 201 -10.42 -3.38 -16.47
C THR A 201 -10.06 -2.01 -15.94
N ALA A 202 -9.20 -1.96 -14.93
CA ALA A 202 -8.63 -0.71 -14.45
C ALA A 202 -7.10 -0.80 -14.47
N VAL A 203 -6.44 0.30 -14.81
CA VAL A 203 -4.97 0.39 -14.82
C VAL A 203 -4.52 1.69 -14.18
N ILE A 204 -3.39 1.66 -13.49
CA ILE A 204 -2.78 2.87 -12.93
C ILE A 204 -1.93 3.51 -14.03
N ALA A 205 -2.26 4.73 -14.43
CA ALA A 205 -1.53 5.48 -15.44
C ALA A 205 -1.61 6.99 -15.18
N GLY A 206 -0.51 7.72 -15.41
CA GLY A 206 -0.49 9.18 -15.35
C GLY A 206 -0.86 9.79 -13.98
N GLY A 207 -0.64 9.04 -12.88
CA GLY A 207 -1.01 9.52 -11.53
C GLY A 207 -2.48 9.33 -11.17
N GLY A 208 -3.26 8.65 -12.03
CA GLY A 208 -4.66 8.30 -11.79
C GLY A 208 -4.94 6.83 -12.12
N ILE A 209 -6.16 6.41 -11.92
CA ILE A 209 -6.67 5.09 -12.29
C ILE A 209 -7.57 5.26 -13.50
N VAL A 210 -7.22 4.59 -14.59
CA VAL A 210 -7.93 4.67 -15.86
C VAL A 210 -8.79 3.41 -16.02
N ILE A 211 -10.09 3.61 -16.25
CA ILE A 211 -11.07 2.55 -16.54
C ILE A 211 -11.59 2.81 -17.96
N PRO A 212 -11.10 2.06 -18.95
CA PRO A 212 -11.49 2.26 -20.35
C PRO A 212 -12.78 1.53 -20.66
N SER A 213 -13.77 2.23 -21.20
CA SER A 213 -15.00 1.59 -21.74
C SER A 213 -15.67 0.63 -20.72
N GLY A 214 -16.54 -0.23 -21.17
CA GLY A 214 -17.27 -1.23 -20.40
C GLY A 214 -18.78 -1.08 -20.52
N GLU A 215 -19.51 -1.89 -19.76
CA GLU A 215 -20.97 -1.83 -19.74
C GLU A 215 -21.47 -0.86 -18.66
N ILE A 216 -22.30 0.10 -19.04
CA ILE A 216 -22.94 1.03 -18.08
C ILE A 216 -24.28 0.46 -17.56
N ARG A 217 -24.85 -0.50 -18.28
CA ARG A 217 -26.00 -1.34 -17.92
C ARG A 217 -25.97 -2.59 -18.80
N PRO A 218 -26.66 -3.65 -18.46
CA PRO A 218 -26.60 -4.91 -19.20
C PRO A 218 -26.77 -4.74 -20.70
N GLY A 219 -25.77 -5.16 -21.48
CA GLY A 219 -25.76 -5.09 -22.94
C GLY A 219 -25.55 -3.69 -23.54
N VAL A 220 -25.35 -2.65 -22.74
CA VAL A 220 -25.11 -1.28 -23.22
C VAL A 220 -23.71 -0.83 -22.82
N ARG A 221 -22.83 -0.68 -23.79
CA ARG A 221 -21.45 -0.24 -23.60
C ARG A 221 -21.27 1.26 -23.82
N THR A 222 -20.33 1.84 -23.08
CA THR A 222 -19.88 3.22 -23.29
C THR A 222 -18.51 3.25 -23.95
N PRO A 223 -18.24 4.22 -24.84
CA PRO A 223 -16.89 4.49 -25.33
C PRO A 223 -16.07 5.34 -24.36
N ASP A 224 -16.66 5.84 -23.28
CA ASP A 224 -16.03 6.77 -22.36
C ASP A 224 -14.88 6.11 -21.60
N VAL A 225 -13.84 6.89 -21.33
CA VAL A 225 -12.72 6.53 -20.48
C VAL A 225 -12.86 7.31 -19.17
N GLN A 226 -13.08 6.59 -18.07
CA GLN A 226 -13.12 7.21 -16.75
C GLN A 226 -11.71 7.31 -16.18
N ILE A 227 -11.38 8.47 -15.63
CA ILE A 227 -10.13 8.70 -14.88
C ILE A 227 -10.52 8.99 -13.44
N VAL A 228 -10.13 8.09 -12.55
CA VAL A 228 -10.35 8.22 -11.11
C VAL A 228 -9.08 8.71 -10.47
N THR A 229 -9.14 9.88 -9.85
CA THR A 229 -8.06 10.43 -9.03
C THR A 229 -8.50 10.36 -7.58
N ILE A 230 -7.73 9.66 -6.76
CA ILE A 230 -8.00 9.61 -5.32
C ILE A 230 -7.30 10.82 -4.71
N HIS A 231 -8.09 11.81 -4.36
CA HIS A 231 -7.62 12.95 -3.60
C HIS A 231 -8.00 12.71 -2.14
N GLU A 232 -7.03 12.43 -1.32
CA GLU A 232 -7.24 12.57 0.12
C GLU A 232 -7.31 14.09 0.39
N PRO A 233 -8.39 14.60 0.97
CA PRO A 233 -8.44 15.99 1.39
C PRO A 233 -7.48 16.15 2.56
N VAL A 234 -6.23 16.44 2.26
CA VAL A 234 -5.22 16.76 3.28
C VAL A 234 -5.47 18.21 3.71
N GLU A 235 -6.48 18.42 4.53
CA GLU A 235 -6.64 19.69 5.21
C GLU A 235 -5.63 19.79 6.36
N PHE A 236 -4.40 20.15 6.02
CA PHE A 236 -3.40 20.50 7.02
C PHE A 236 -3.72 21.88 7.56
N GLY A 237 -4.66 21.94 8.51
CA GLY A 237 -5.21 23.18 9.03
C GLY A 237 -4.18 24.15 9.63
N TRP A 238 -4.51 25.43 9.70
CA TRP A 238 -3.66 26.50 10.26
C TRP A 238 -3.10 26.17 11.64
N GLY A 239 -3.83 25.41 12.47
CA GLY A 239 -3.34 24.94 13.77
C GLY A 239 -2.07 24.10 13.64
N ASN A 240 -2.00 23.20 12.69
CA ASN A 240 -0.84 22.34 12.45
C ASN A 240 0.36 23.13 11.93
N TYR A 241 0.14 24.07 10.99
CA TYR A 241 1.21 24.97 10.53
C TYR A 241 1.75 25.82 11.68
N SER A 242 0.89 26.33 12.56
CA SER A 242 1.33 27.14 13.70
C SER A 242 2.21 26.36 14.67
N VAL A 243 1.92 25.07 14.90
CA VAL A 243 2.75 24.19 15.73
C VAL A 243 4.13 23.97 15.10
N ILE A 244 4.21 23.73 13.79
CA ILE A 244 5.49 23.58 13.08
C ILE A 244 6.31 24.87 13.16
N ILE A 245 5.69 26.01 12.88
CA ILE A 245 6.36 27.31 12.93
C ILE A 245 6.85 27.62 14.34
N ALA A 246 6.00 27.40 15.36
CA ALA A 246 6.37 27.62 16.75
C ALA A 246 7.56 26.73 17.16
N TYR A 247 7.53 25.45 16.79
CA TYR A 247 8.65 24.53 17.04
C TYR A 247 9.96 25.03 16.41
N LEU A 248 9.92 25.41 15.12
CA LEU A 248 11.11 25.93 14.43
C LEU A 248 11.64 27.21 15.06
N LEU A 249 10.75 28.14 15.45
CA LEU A 249 11.15 29.37 16.15
C LEU A 249 11.78 29.11 17.51
N VAL A 250 11.26 28.15 18.29
CA VAL A 250 11.84 27.73 19.56
C VAL A 250 13.23 27.15 19.34
N MET A 251 13.41 26.26 18.33
CA MET A 251 14.69 25.66 18.03
C MET A 251 15.72 26.70 17.60
N MET A 252 15.35 27.63 16.73
CA MET A 252 16.21 28.77 16.33
C MET A 252 16.53 29.66 17.53
N GLY A 253 15.56 29.96 18.38
CA GLY A 253 15.77 30.77 19.59
C GLY A 253 16.76 30.14 20.57
N ILE A 254 16.72 28.82 20.75
CA ILE A 254 17.70 28.08 21.54
C ILE A 254 19.10 28.19 20.88
N GLY A 255 19.20 28.02 19.57
CA GLY A 255 20.46 28.18 18.83
C GLY A 255 21.08 29.56 19.06
N VAL A 256 20.33 30.62 18.82
CA VAL A 256 20.76 32.02 19.04
C VAL A 256 21.19 32.27 20.51
N TYR A 257 20.43 31.74 21.47
CA TYR A 257 20.77 31.87 22.89
C TYR A 257 22.15 31.27 23.20
N PHE A 258 22.43 30.05 22.71
CA PHE A 258 23.69 29.38 22.98
C PHE A 258 24.88 30.00 22.22
N VAL A 259 24.68 30.49 21.00
CA VAL A 259 25.71 31.22 20.23
C VAL A 259 26.21 32.43 21.04
N ARG A 260 25.32 33.20 21.64
CA ARG A 260 25.67 34.36 22.44
C ARG A 260 26.38 34.02 23.75
N LYS A 261 26.25 32.77 24.23
CA LYS A 261 26.82 32.33 25.51
C LYS A 261 28.13 31.58 25.35
N ASN A 262 28.38 30.92 24.21
CA ASN A 262 29.57 30.10 23.95
C ASN A 262 30.65 30.93 23.26
N ASN A 263 31.72 31.29 24.00
CA ASN A 263 32.80 32.15 23.50
C ASN A 263 34.07 31.38 23.15
N THR A 264 34.14 30.07 23.38
CA THR A 264 35.34 29.26 23.15
C THR A 264 35.01 27.99 22.35
N THR A 265 35.99 27.53 21.56
CA THR A 265 35.87 26.28 20.78
C THR A 265 35.58 25.06 21.69
N ASP A 266 36.11 25.02 22.88
CA ASP A 266 35.88 23.94 23.85
C ASP A 266 34.46 23.95 24.41
N GLN A 267 33.90 25.14 24.65
CA GLN A 267 32.50 25.30 25.02
C GLN A 267 31.54 24.87 23.89
N PHE A 268 31.90 25.18 22.65
CA PHE A 268 31.10 24.79 21.49
C PHE A 268 31.10 23.26 21.29
N PHE A 269 32.24 22.58 21.30
CA PHE A 269 32.33 21.14 21.01
C PHE A 269 32.05 20.25 22.23
N LYS A 270 32.36 20.67 23.44
CA LYS A 270 32.27 19.85 24.67
C LYS A 270 31.29 20.41 25.71
N GLY A 271 30.59 21.51 25.41
CA GLY A 271 29.69 22.17 26.36
C GLY A 271 30.38 22.65 27.61
N GLY A 272 31.72 22.86 27.58
CA GLY A 272 32.52 23.26 28.73
C GLY A 272 32.50 22.27 29.90
N ALA A 273 32.15 20.98 29.64
CA ALA A 273 31.96 19.93 30.64
C ALA A 273 30.88 20.23 31.72
N LYS A 274 29.96 21.13 31.43
CA LYS A 274 28.88 21.55 32.36
C LYS A 274 27.54 20.90 32.05
N ILE A 275 27.43 20.08 30.98
CA ILE A 275 26.18 19.42 30.60
C ILE A 275 25.87 18.32 31.63
N PRO A 276 24.69 18.34 32.27
CA PRO A 276 24.31 17.31 33.21
C PRO A 276 24.10 15.97 32.49
N TRP A 277 24.35 14.87 33.18
CA TRP A 277 24.32 13.53 32.61
C TRP A 277 22.96 13.16 31.94
N TRP A 278 21.84 13.61 32.53
CA TRP A 278 20.52 13.37 31.98
C TRP A 278 20.29 14.10 30.65
N ALA A 279 20.78 15.36 30.52
CA ALA A 279 20.68 16.12 29.28
C ALA A 279 21.54 15.51 28.17
N ALA A 280 22.76 15.05 28.53
CA ALA A 280 23.62 14.31 27.61
C ALA A 280 22.93 13.00 27.15
N GLY A 281 22.30 12.26 28.07
CA GLY A 281 21.57 11.04 27.76
C GLY A 281 20.39 11.28 26.80
N ILE A 282 19.56 12.29 27.04
CA ILE A 282 18.46 12.68 26.16
C ILE A 282 18.98 13.11 24.78
N SER A 283 20.08 13.87 24.73
CA SER A 283 20.70 14.31 23.47
C SER A 283 21.19 13.12 22.63
N ILE A 284 21.85 12.13 23.25
CA ILE A 284 22.30 10.89 22.58
C ILE A 284 21.08 10.12 22.06
N PHE A 285 20.03 9.96 22.89
CA PHE A 285 18.81 9.28 22.50
C PHE A 285 18.14 9.98 21.31
N ALA A 286 17.97 11.30 21.37
CA ALA A 286 17.36 12.08 20.29
C ALA A 286 18.17 12.04 18.99
N THR A 287 19.51 11.98 19.08
CA THR A 287 20.38 11.85 17.91
C THR A 287 20.32 10.47 17.28
N ALA A 288 20.14 9.43 18.11
CA ALA A 288 20.00 8.05 17.63
C ALA A 288 18.63 7.76 17.06
N LEU A 289 17.57 8.34 17.64
CA LEU A 289 16.18 8.17 17.21
C LEU A 289 15.89 9.14 16.05
N SER A 290 16.07 8.65 14.84
CA SER A 290 15.82 9.44 13.62
C SER A 290 14.36 9.36 13.17
N ALA A 291 13.95 10.25 12.26
CA ALA A 291 12.66 10.17 11.57
C ALA A 291 12.47 8.83 10.84
N ILE A 292 13.56 8.24 10.31
CA ILE A 292 13.56 6.90 9.73
C ILE A 292 13.09 5.87 10.74
N THR A 293 13.66 5.91 11.95
CA THR A 293 13.29 4.99 13.05
C THR A 293 11.81 5.12 13.40
N PHE A 294 11.30 6.34 13.47
CA PHE A 294 9.91 6.62 13.83
C PHE A 294 8.91 6.19 12.74
N ILE A 295 9.24 6.37 11.46
CA ILE A 295 8.33 6.09 10.34
C ILE A 295 8.50 4.65 9.85
N SER A 296 9.75 4.21 9.57
CA SER A 296 9.99 2.96 8.86
C SER A 296 9.91 1.72 9.74
N ILE A 297 10.31 1.79 11.02
CA ILE A 297 10.27 0.61 11.90
C ILE A 297 8.83 0.20 12.22
N PRO A 298 7.91 1.09 12.63
CA PRO A 298 6.52 0.72 12.82
C PRO A 298 5.86 0.24 11.52
N ALA A 299 6.11 0.91 10.38
CA ALA A 299 5.58 0.50 9.09
C ALA A 299 6.02 -0.91 8.71
N LYS A 300 7.31 -1.24 8.91
CA LYS A 300 7.82 -2.58 8.65
C LYS A 300 7.28 -3.62 9.63
N ALA A 301 7.17 -3.29 10.92
CA ALA A 301 6.60 -4.18 11.93
C ALA A 301 5.12 -4.49 11.65
N TYR A 302 4.38 -3.49 11.16
CA TYR A 302 2.98 -3.65 10.77
C TYR A 302 2.82 -4.45 9.47
N GLY A 303 3.63 -4.14 8.46
CA GLY A 303 3.48 -4.71 7.11
C GLY A 303 4.21 -6.04 6.88
N ALA A 304 5.11 -6.47 7.76
CA ALA A 304 5.92 -7.68 7.56
C ALA A 304 6.08 -8.50 8.84
N ASP A 305 7.06 -8.13 9.69
CA ASP A 305 7.43 -8.88 10.87
C ASP A 305 8.10 -8.01 11.95
N TRP A 306 8.36 -8.61 13.11
CA TRP A 306 9.01 -7.98 14.25
C TRP A 306 10.55 -8.13 14.25
N GLY A 307 11.15 -8.53 13.15
CA GLY A 307 12.60 -8.73 13.06
C GLY A 307 13.41 -7.48 13.42
N MET A 308 12.93 -6.28 13.02
CA MET A 308 13.58 -5.01 13.39
C MET A 308 13.50 -4.71 14.88
N PHE A 309 12.47 -5.16 15.59
CA PHE A 309 12.40 -5.06 17.04
C PHE A 309 13.47 -5.93 17.70
N MET A 310 13.63 -7.18 17.27
CA MET A 310 14.67 -8.08 17.78
C MET A 310 16.07 -7.51 17.52
N PHE A 311 16.31 -6.90 16.36
CA PHE A 311 17.56 -6.20 16.09
C PHE A 311 17.83 -5.07 17.10
N ASN A 312 16.83 -4.26 17.45
CA ASN A 312 16.96 -3.21 18.44
C ASN A 312 17.20 -3.75 19.86
N MET A 313 16.70 -4.93 20.20
CA MET A 313 16.95 -5.56 21.50
C MET A 313 18.45 -5.90 21.74
N THR A 314 19.23 -6.12 20.67
CA THR A 314 20.67 -6.36 20.77
C THR A 314 21.42 -5.16 21.38
N ILE A 315 20.88 -3.94 21.27
CA ILE A 315 21.44 -2.73 21.87
C ILE A 315 21.55 -2.89 23.39
N LEU A 316 20.54 -3.48 24.04
CA LEU A 316 20.55 -3.72 25.48
C LEU A 316 21.72 -4.64 25.93
N MET A 317 22.13 -5.57 25.08
CA MET A 317 23.27 -6.46 25.35
C MET A 317 24.60 -5.75 25.13
N ILE A 318 24.68 -4.83 24.15
CA ILE A 318 25.92 -4.13 23.78
C ILE A 318 26.22 -2.97 24.74
N VAL A 319 25.20 -2.26 25.22
CA VAL A 319 25.36 -1.07 26.08
C VAL A 319 26.22 -1.31 27.32
N PRO A 320 26.08 -2.39 28.11
CA PRO A 320 26.93 -2.68 29.24
C PRO A 320 28.41 -2.83 28.85
N ILE A 321 28.70 -3.45 27.71
CA ILE A 321 30.05 -3.64 27.18
C ILE A 321 30.66 -2.27 26.82
N VAL A 322 29.89 -1.43 26.15
CA VAL A 322 30.30 -0.07 25.78
C VAL A 322 30.61 0.77 27.04
N ILE A 323 29.76 0.72 28.05
CA ILE A 323 29.92 1.47 29.29
C ILE A 323 31.15 0.99 30.07
N HIS A 324 31.40 -0.32 30.15
CA HIS A 324 32.49 -0.85 30.97
C HIS A 324 33.87 -0.81 30.30
N TYR A 325 33.92 -1.00 28.98
CA TYR A 325 35.20 -1.13 28.27
C TYR A 325 35.53 0.08 27.38
N TYR A 326 34.60 0.49 26.53
CA TYR A 326 34.85 1.53 25.53
C TYR A 326 34.86 2.93 26.14
N LEU A 327 33.86 3.26 26.97
CA LEU A 327 33.76 4.59 27.54
C LEU A 327 34.94 4.96 28.45
N PRO A 328 35.40 4.12 29.40
CA PRO A 328 36.59 4.42 30.22
C PRO A 328 37.87 4.52 29.41
N PHE A 329 38.01 3.72 28.35
CA PHE A 329 39.17 3.75 27.46
C PHE A 329 39.25 5.12 26.75
N PHE A 330 38.21 5.56 26.08
CA PHE A 330 38.22 6.84 25.36
C PHE A 330 38.32 8.05 26.28
N ARG A 331 37.74 7.99 27.47
CA ARG A 331 37.88 9.08 28.47
C ARG A 331 39.31 9.29 28.96
N LYS A 332 40.12 8.23 29.00
CA LYS A 332 41.54 8.31 29.40
C LYS A 332 42.45 8.92 28.32
N LEU A 333 42.04 8.83 27.05
CA LEU A 333 42.88 9.25 25.92
C LEU A 333 42.97 10.78 25.74
N ASN A 334 42.07 11.55 26.37
CA ASN A 334 42.02 13.02 26.26
C ASN A 334 42.08 13.54 24.82
N VAL A 335 41.46 12.80 23.86
CA VAL A 335 41.39 13.14 22.44
C VAL A 335 40.09 13.84 22.11
N ALA A 336 40.11 14.75 21.14
CA ALA A 336 38.91 15.47 20.69
C ALA A 336 38.02 14.60 19.79
N SER A 337 38.61 13.62 19.10
CA SER A 337 37.86 12.71 18.21
C SER A 337 38.57 11.36 18.11
N ALA A 338 37.81 10.32 17.70
CA ALA A 338 38.34 8.99 17.41
C ALA A 338 39.43 9.02 16.30
N TYR A 339 39.34 9.96 15.36
CA TYR A 339 40.34 10.11 14.29
C TYR A 339 41.69 10.63 14.80
N GLN A 340 41.71 11.46 15.84
CA GLN A 340 42.92 11.89 16.50
C GLN A 340 43.61 10.72 17.20
N TYR A 341 42.88 9.80 17.78
CA TYR A 341 43.44 8.55 18.31
C TYR A 341 44.10 7.71 17.22
N LEU A 342 43.45 7.59 16.03
CA LEU A 342 44.04 6.86 14.90
C LEU A 342 45.36 7.50 14.45
N GLU A 343 45.45 8.83 14.45
CA GLU A 343 46.72 9.54 14.16
C GLU A 343 47.79 9.22 15.15
N GLN A 344 47.49 9.28 16.45
CA GLN A 344 48.47 9.00 17.52
C GLN A 344 48.92 7.54 17.54
N ARG A 345 48.01 6.61 17.15
CA ARG A 345 48.31 5.18 17.19
C ARG A 345 49.00 4.66 15.92
N PHE A 346 48.71 5.23 14.76
CA PHE A 346 49.16 4.75 13.46
C PHE A 346 49.93 5.83 12.69
N SER A 347 49.18 6.73 11.99
CA SER A 347 49.75 7.83 11.23
C SER A 347 48.69 8.85 10.81
N SER A 348 49.13 10.04 10.38
CA SER A 348 48.26 11.07 9.82
C SER A 348 47.53 10.59 8.56
N SER A 349 48.15 9.73 7.74
CA SER A 349 47.52 9.16 6.55
C SER A 349 46.29 8.33 6.90
N VAL A 350 46.35 7.53 7.97
CA VAL A 350 45.19 6.74 8.44
C VAL A 350 44.08 7.64 8.96
N ARG A 351 44.41 8.72 9.66
CA ARG A 351 43.44 9.73 10.09
C ARG A 351 42.69 10.33 8.89
N TYR A 352 43.46 10.80 7.88
CA TYR A 352 42.84 11.41 6.69
C TYR A 352 41.93 10.42 5.93
N LEU A 353 42.42 9.21 5.72
CA LEU A 353 41.65 8.17 5.05
C LEU A 353 40.32 7.88 5.78
N ALA A 354 40.38 7.67 7.10
CA ALA A 354 39.19 7.42 7.91
C ALA A 354 38.23 8.62 7.91
N SER A 355 38.76 9.85 7.95
CA SER A 355 37.92 11.06 7.87
C SER A 355 37.22 11.21 6.53
N VAL A 356 37.89 10.90 5.42
CA VAL A 356 37.29 10.93 4.08
C VAL A 356 36.14 9.92 3.96
N PHE A 357 36.36 8.67 4.39
CA PHE A 357 35.30 7.67 4.41
C PHE A 357 34.10 8.09 5.27
N PHE A 358 34.37 8.69 6.43
CA PHE A 358 33.33 9.22 7.28
C PHE A 358 32.51 10.35 6.59
N CYS A 359 33.21 11.26 5.91
CA CYS A 359 32.53 12.31 5.14
C CYS A 359 31.59 11.72 4.08
N PHE A 360 32.08 10.77 3.29
CA PHE A 360 31.21 10.09 2.30
C PHE A 360 30.00 9.41 2.93
N PHE A 361 30.23 8.68 4.03
CA PHE A 361 29.13 8.06 4.78
C PHE A 361 28.12 9.10 5.28
N MET A 362 28.58 10.24 5.80
CA MET A 362 27.71 11.31 6.28
C MET A 362 26.93 11.99 5.14
N PHE A 363 27.53 12.20 3.97
CA PHE A 363 26.80 12.73 2.81
C PHE A 363 25.64 11.80 2.40
N ALA A 364 25.90 10.49 2.28
CA ALA A 364 24.87 9.52 1.98
C ALA A 364 23.76 9.49 3.04
N ARG A 365 24.15 9.55 4.32
CA ARG A 365 23.21 9.60 5.45
C ARG A 365 22.34 10.85 5.43
N ILE A 366 22.90 12.03 5.17
CA ILE A 366 22.16 13.30 5.10
C ILE A 366 21.11 13.23 4.01
N ALA A 367 21.43 12.68 2.83
CA ALA A 367 20.48 12.53 1.73
C ALA A 367 19.23 11.71 2.17
N ILE A 368 19.45 10.58 2.82
CA ILE A 368 18.35 9.72 3.30
C ILE A 368 17.54 10.40 4.43
N VAL A 369 18.25 11.06 5.37
CA VAL A 369 17.61 11.71 6.53
C VAL A 369 16.80 12.93 6.13
N LEU A 370 17.13 13.62 5.04
CA LEU A 370 16.30 14.70 4.48
C LEU A 370 15.14 14.17 3.63
N PHE A 371 15.37 13.13 2.85
CA PHE A 371 14.39 12.61 1.92
C PHE A 371 13.15 12.00 2.62
N LEU A 372 13.34 11.12 3.60
CA LEU A 372 12.23 10.40 4.24
C LEU A 372 11.27 11.31 5.02
N PRO A 373 11.71 12.27 5.87
CA PRO A 373 10.78 13.23 6.48
C PRO A 373 10.10 14.14 5.46
N SER A 374 10.78 14.46 4.34
CA SER A 374 10.15 15.25 3.27
C SER A 374 9.02 14.51 2.58
N LEU A 375 9.13 13.19 2.40
CA LEU A 375 8.01 12.36 1.93
C LEU A 375 6.84 12.37 2.91
N ALA A 376 7.11 12.26 4.21
CA ALA A 376 6.07 12.31 5.23
C ALA A 376 5.38 13.70 5.26
N LEU A 377 6.16 14.77 5.15
CA LEU A 377 5.62 16.13 5.10
C LEU A 377 4.79 16.36 3.83
N ASN A 378 5.25 15.88 2.67
CA ASN A 378 4.49 15.88 1.42
C ASN A 378 3.16 15.14 1.56
N ALA A 379 3.17 13.92 2.12
CA ALA A 379 1.97 13.12 2.31
C ALA A 379 0.92 13.81 3.21
N VAL A 380 1.36 14.60 4.20
CA VAL A 380 0.47 15.26 5.16
C VAL A 380 0.06 16.66 4.70
N THR A 381 0.95 17.42 4.04
CA THR A 381 0.72 18.82 3.67
C THR A 381 0.36 19.03 2.21
N GLY A 382 0.65 18.06 1.34
CA GLY A 382 0.54 18.20 -0.11
C GLY A 382 1.63 19.08 -0.75
N ILE A 383 2.60 19.60 0.03
CA ILE A 383 3.71 20.40 -0.50
C ILE A 383 4.66 19.50 -1.28
N ASP A 384 5.15 19.96 -2.42
CA ASP A 384 6.10 19.23 -3.26
C ASP A 384 7.34 18.75 -2.46
N VAL A 385 7.78 17.50 -2.69
CA VAL A 385 8.88 16.86 -1.96
C VAL A 385 10.18 17.64 -2.06
N TYR A 386 10.49 18.22 -3.24
CA TYR A 386 11.72 18.99 -3.43
C TYR A 386 11.69 20.30 -2.65
N VAL A 387 10.52 20.93 -2.56
CA VAL A 387 10.31 22.13 -1.73
C VAL A 387 10.49 21.79 -0.25
N CYS A 388 9.96 20.65 0.20
CA CYS A 388 10.15 20.16 1.56
C CYS A 388 11.64 19.91 1.87
N ILE A 389 12.39 19.24 0.97
CA ILE A 389 13.82 18.99 1.11
C ILE A 389 14.61 20.32 1.22
N LEU A 390 14.31 21.26 0.32
CA LEU A 390 14.97 22.57 0.32
C LEU A 390 14.73 23.32 1.63
N LEU A 391 13.49 23.38 2.08
CA LEU A 391 13.08 24.08 3.30
C LEU A 391 13.75 23.46 4.53
N MET A 392 13.67 22.14 4.67
CA MET A 392 14.30 21.42 5.79
C MET A 392 15.83 21.55 5.75
N GLY A 393 16.44 21.50 4.57
CA GLY A 393 17.87 21.70 4.38
C GLY A 393 18.33 23.10 4.80
N LEU A 394 17.62 24.16 4.36
CA LEU A 394 17.93 25.53 4.75
C LEU A 394 17.79 25.78 6.24
N VAL A 395 16.71 25.27 6.86
CA VAL A 395 16.52 25.40 8.32
C VAL A 395 17.63 24.67 9.09
N THR A 396 18.01 23.48 8.61
CA THR A 396 19.10 22.70 9.24
C THR A 396 20.44 23.42 9.12
N ILE A 397 20.78 23.98 7.96
CA ILE A 397 22.00 24.76 7.75
C ILE A 397 21.99 25.99 8.67
N ALA A 398 20.90 26.77 8.70
CA ALA A 398 20.78 27.92 9.57
C ALA A 398 21.00 27.56 11.04
N TYR A 399 20.37 26.48 11.51
CA TYR A 399 20.52 26.00 12.88
C TYR A 399 21.93 25.49 13.21
N CYS A 400 22.58 24.76 12.29
CA CYS A 400 23.92 24.20 12.50
C CYS A 400 25.04 25.25 12.40
N THR A 401 24.80 26.38 11.73
CA THR A 401 25.78 27.47 11.59
C THR A 401 25.67 28.53 12.70
N MET A 402 24.61 28.48 13.50
CA MET A 402 24.46 29.26 14.72
C MET A 402 25.16 28.57 15.90
#